data_7fa9c6c3b382f0e444cee10d2e70ca48
#
_entry.id   7fa9c6c3b382f0e444cee10d2e70ca48
#
_cell.length_a   1.000
_cell.length_b   1.000
_cell.length_c   1.000
_cell.angle_alpha   90.00
_cell.angle_beta   90.00
_cell.angle_gamma   90.00
#
_symmetry.space_group_name_H-M   'P 1'
#
loop_
_entity.id
_entity.type
_entity.pdbx_description
1 polymer ?
#
loop_
_entity_poly.entity_id
_entity_poly.type
_entity_poly.pdbx_seq_one_letter_code
_entity_poly.pdbx_strand_id
1 'polypeptide(L)'
;RKMKVILINGSPKEKGCTYTALREIEKQLQKNNIETEIFWLGNKPISGCIGCGSCLKTGECFMQDKVNEFLEKVPKTDGFIFGSPVHFAATSGMLSSFMDRVFYGRRKLFSNKLGSAVVSCRRGGATAALDEINKYFGISNMPIVSSQYWNMVHGNNPEEVLKDEEGMQTMRTLGNNMAWLLKSIEAGKKAGIK
;
A
#
# COMPACT_ATOMS: atom_id res chain seq x y z
N ARG A 1 7.88 19.32 7.87
CA ARG A 1 7.39 18.13 8.58
C ARG A 1 8.20 16.90 8.18
N LYS A 2 8.22 15.87 9.01
CA LYS A 2 8.85 14.59 8.67
C LYS A 2 8.04 13.88 7.57
N MET A 3 8.71 13.25 6.61
CA MET A 3 8.06 12.46 5.56
C MET A 3 7.41 11.22 6.18
N LYS A 4 6.23 10.84 5.69
CA LYS A 4 5.44 9.72 6.23
C LYS A 4 5.01 8.76 5.14
N VAL A 5 5.08 7.45 5.43
CA VAL A 5 4.55 6.37 4.61
C VAL A 5 3.54 5.57 5.44
N ILE A 6 2.37 5.30 4.86
CA ILE A 6 1.39 4.35 5.42
C ILE A 6 1.50 3.04 4.64
N LEU A 7 1.64 1.94 5.39
CA LEU A 7 1.66 0.58 4.87
C LEU A 7 0.32 -0.08 5.19
N ILE A 8 -0.47 -0.38 4.19
CA ILE A 8 -1.83 -0.92 4.35
C ILE A 8 -1.76 -2.44 4.38
N ASN A 9 -2.16 -3.04 5.48
CA ASN A 9 -2.27 -4.47 5.62
C ASN A 9 -3.69 -4.93 5.26
N GLY A 10 -3.87 -5.41 4.03
CA GLY A 10 -5.12 -5.96 3.49
C GLY A 10 -5.36 -7.44 3.79
N SER A 11 -4.57 -8.04 4.69
CA SER A 11 -4.79 -9.41 5.15
C SER A 11 -5.82 -9.45 6.27
N PRO A 12 -6.72 -10.46 6.31
CA PRO A 12 -7.58 -10.70 7.46
C PRO A 12 -6.81 -11.13 8.71
N LYS A 13 -5.55 -11.55 8.55
CA LYS A 13 -4.64 -11.88 9.65
C LYS A 13 -3.76 -10.67 9.97
N GLU A 14 -3.92 -10.10 11.16
CA GLU A 14 -3.20 -8.90 11.59
C GLU A 14 -1.68 -9.05 11.47
N LYS A 15 -1.15 -10.19 11.93
CA LYS A 15 0.30 -10.49 11.93
C LYS A 15 0.65 -11.71 11.08
N GLY A 16 0.06 -11.80 9.88
CA GLY A 16 0.31 -12.88 8.93
C GLY A 16 1.46 -12.59 7.97
N CYS A 17 1.49 -13.31 6.84
CA CYS A 17 2.54 -13.21 5.82
C CYS A 17 2.65 -11.79 5.23
N THR A 18 1.51 -11.17 4.92
CA THR A 18 1.48 -9.78 4.39
C THR A 18 2.11 -8.80 5.39
N TYR A 19 1.73 -8.90 6.66
CA TYR A 19 2.33 -8.09 7.73
C TYR A 19 3.84 -8.28 7.83
N THR A 20 4.32 -9.53 7.73
CA THR A 20 5.76 -9.84 7.79
C THR A 20 6.53 -9.13 6.67
N ALA A 21 5.99 -9.13 5.45
CA ALA A 21 6.56 -8.39 4.33
C ALA A 21 6.57 -6.87 4.58
N LEU A 22 5.44 -6.31 5.01
CA LEU A 22 5.32 -4.87 5.30
C LEU A 22 6.26 -4.43 6.44
N ARG A 23 6.43 -5.25 7.48
CA ARG A 23 7.37 -4.97 8.57
C ARG A 23 8.83 -4.88 8.11
N GLU A 24 9.23 -5.69 7.15
CA GLU A 24 10.60 -5.62 6.61
C GLU A 24 10.83 -4.31 5.84
N ILE A 25 9.83 -3.86 5.08
CA ILE A 25 9.86 -2.58 4.39
C ILE A 25 9.88 -1.43 5.42
N GLU A 26 9.02 -1.49 6.42
CA GLU A 26 8.92 -0.49 7.48
C GLU A 26 10.25 -0.27 8.18
N LYS A 27 10.98 -1.35 8.52
CA LYS A 27 12.33 -1.26 9.12
C LYS A 27 13.29 -0.44 8.26
N GLN A 28 13.26 -0.60 6.93
CA GLN A 28 14.13 0.16 6.03
C GLN A 28 13.71 1.63 5.96
N LEU A 29 12.41 1.92 5.91
CA LEU A 29 11.90 3.28 5.95
C LEU A 29 12.32 4.01 7.24
N GLN A 30 12.17 3.34 8.39
CA GLN A 30 12.56 3.89 9.70
C GLN A 30 14.07 4.15 9.79
N LYS A 31 14.92 3.23 9.28
CA LYS A 31 16.38 3.44 9.17
C LYS A 31 16.73 4.67 8.32
N ASN A 32 15.88 5.03 7.39
CA ASN A 32 16.00 6.20 6.53
C ASN A 32 15.34 7.47 7.10
N ASN A 33 14.91 7.45 8.37
CA ASN A 33 14.22 8.55 9.07
C ASN A 33 12.87 8.92 8.45
N ILE A 34 12.18 7.98 7.83
CA ILE A 34 10.80 8.14 7.35
C ILE A 34 9.85 7.68 8.47
N GLU A 35 8.85 8.47 8.78
CA GLU A 35 7.76 8.08 9.68
C GLU A 35 6.90 7.01 9.02
N THR A 36 6.49 6.01 9.78
CA THR A 36 5.70 4.88 9.26
C THR A 36 4.49 4.59 10.13
N GLU A 37 3.46 4.07 9.49
CA GLU A 37 2.28 3.54 10.15
C GLU A 37 1.81 2.31 9.39
N ILE A 38 1.63 1.16 10.08
CA ILE A 38 0.94 0.02 9.50
C ILE A 38 -0.56 0.16 9.80
N PHE A 39 -1.35 0.35 8.75
CA PHE A 39 -2.78 0.47 8.82
C PHE A 39 -3.43 -0.87 8.47
N TRP A 40 -3.88 -1.59 9.49
CA TRP A 40 -4.56 -2.86 9.30
C TRP A 40 -6.06 -2.66 9.03
N LEU A 41 -6.58 -3.29 7.96
CA LEU A 41 -7.99 -3.20 7.59
C LEU A 41 -8.92 -3.92 8.56
N GLY A 42 -8.38 -4.79 9.41
CA GLY A 42 -9.16 -5.61 10.32
C GLY A 42 -9.59 -6.93 9.68
N ASN A 43 -10.52 -7.61 10.35
CA ASN A 43 -11.09 -8.88 9.90
C ASN A 43 -12.62 -8.83 9.77
N LYS A 44 -13.19 -7.62 9.86
CA LYS A 44 -14.62 -7.39 9.63
C LYS A 44 -14.88 -7.11 8.15
N PRO A 45 -16.06 -7.47 7.62
CA PRO A 45 -16.39 -7.19 6.23
C PRO A 45 -16.27 -5.71 5.89
N ILE A 46 -15.67 -5.42 4.74
CA ILE A 46 -15.67 -4.09 4.12
C ILE A 46 -16.50 -4.20 2.85
N SER A 47 -17.59 -3.42 2.78
CA SER A 47 -18.44 -3.38 1.60
C SER A 47 -17.71 -2.77 0.41
N GLY A 48 -17.98 -3.28 -0.79
CA GLY A 48 -17.53 -2.68 -2.03
C GLY A 48 -18.21 -1.33 -2.32
N CYS A 49 -17.69 -0.61 -3.31
CA CYS A 49 -18.30 0.64 -3.79
C CYS A 49 -19.61 0.34 -4.53
N ILE A 50 -20.67 1.01 -4.15
CA ILE A 50 -21.99 0.89 -4.81
C ILE A 50 -22.25 1.99 -5.85
N GLY A 51 -21.27 2.84 -6.16
CA GLY A 51 -21.39 3.89 -7.17
C GLY A 51 -22.38 5.03 -6.85
N CYS A 52 -22.75 5.21 -5.60
CA CYS A 52 -23.78 6.20 -5.20
C CYS A 52 -23.39 7.68 -5.41
N GLY A 53 -22.09 7.97 -5.61
CA GLY A 53 -21.59 9.33 -5.83
C GLY A 53 -21.59 10.25 -4.60
N SER A 54 -21.95 9.80 -3.41
CA SER A 54 -21.97 10.62 -2.18
C SER A 54 -20.62 11.28 -1.92
N CYS A 55 -19.52 10.51 -2.02
CA CYS A 55 -18.17 11.00 -1.78
C CYS A 55 -17.71 12.12 -2.73
N LEU A 56 -18.31 12.24 -3.92
CA LEU A 56 -18.03 13.32 -4.86
C LEU A 56 -18.64 14.65 -4.38
N LYS A 57 -19.72 14.59 -3.60
CA LYS A 57 -20.44 15.75 -3.06
C LYS A 57 -19.93 16.16 -1.68
N THR A 58 -19.79 15.18 -0.78
CA THR A 58 -19.46 15.43 0.64
C THR A 58 -17.97 15.32 0.95
N GLY A 59 -17.21 14.67 0.09
CA GLY A 59 -15.79 14.36 0.35
C GLY A 59 -15.57 13.08 1.16
N GLU A 60 -16.64 12.39 1.59
CA GLU A 60 -16.58 11.19 2.43
C GLU A 60 -17.48 10.09 1.87
N CYS A 61 -17.09 8.82 2.12
CA CYS A 61 -18.00 7.71 1.89
C CYS A 61 -19.12 7.74 2.93
N PHE A 62 -20.37 7.53 2.49
CA PHE A 62 -21.51 7.48 3.44
C PHE A 62 -21.43 6.28 4.39
N MET A 63 -20.73 5.21 4.00
CA MET A 63 -20.44 4.08 4.87
C MET A 63 -19.28 4.42 5.80
N GLN A 64 -19.58 4.58 7.08
CA GLN A 64 -18.61 4.96 8.10
C GLN A 64 -17.83 3.72 8.59
N ASP A 65 -16.61 3.56 8.07
CA ASP A 65 -15.72 2.47 8.40
C ASP A 65 -14.24 2.84 8.15
N LYS A 66 -13.37 1.83 8.01
CA LYS A 66 -11.94 1.98 7.73
C LYS A 66 -11.59 2.86 6.52
N VAL A 67 -12.49 3.01 5.56
CA VAL A 67 -12.25 3.86 4.38
C VAL A 67 -12.13 5.33 4.77
N ASN A 68 -13.10 5.86 5.52
CA ASN A 68 -13.05 7.26 5.95
C ASN A 68 -11.92 7.50 6.96
N GLU A 69 -11.70 6.58 7.91
CA GLU A 69 -10.56 6.64 8.84
C GLU A 69 -9.21 6.76 8.11
N PHE A 70 -9.04 6.01 7.03
CA PHE A 70 -7.83 6.07 6.21
C PHE A 70 -7.73 7.39 5.43
N LEU A 71 -8.83 7.83 4.81
CA LEU A 71 -8.84 9.04 3.99
C LEU A 71 -8.45 10.30 4.76
N GLU A 72 -8.76 10.38 6.06
CA GLU A 72 -8.32 11.48 6.94
C GLU A 72 -6.78 11.57 7.08
N LYS A 73 -6.09 10.45 6.91
CA LYS A 73 -4.62 10.37 7.03
C LYS A 73 -3.91 10.77 5.73
N VAL A 74 -4.57 10.62 4.57
CA VAL A 74 -3.98 10.81 3.24
C VAL A 74 -3.33 12.18 3.02
N PRO A 75 -3.93 13.31 3.42
CA PRO A 75 -3.32 14.64 3.22
C PRO A 75 -1.94 14.80 3.87
N LYS A 76 -1.70 14.11 4.98
CA LYS A 76 -0.45 14.20 5.77
C LYS A 76 0.56 13.11 5.42
N THR A 77 0.31 12.31 4.38
CA THR A 77 1.11 11.15 3.99
C THR A 77 1.75 11.39 2.63
N ASP A 78 2.98 10.96 2.44
CA ASP A 78 3.78 11.19 1.23
C ASP A 78 3.88 9.96 0.34
N GLY A 79 3.72 8.76 0.91
CA GLY A 79 3.76 7.50 0.19
C GLY A 79 2.87 6.44 0.81
N PHE A 80 2.45 5.47 -0.02
CA PHE A 80 1.55 4.39 0.37
C PHE A 80 2.06 3.06 -0.16
N ILE A 81 2.01 2.03 0.67
CA ILE A 81 2.32 0.66 0.28
C ILE A 81 1.12 -0.22 0.61
N PHE A 82 0.46 -0.74 -0.42
CA PHE A 82 -0.71 -1.58 -0.26
C PHE A 82 -0.30 -3.05 -0.30
N GLY A 83 -0.49 -3.75 0.81
CA GLY A 83 -0.17 -5.16 0.97
C GLY A 83 -1.39 -6.06 0.94
N SER A 84 -1.34 -7.17 0.22
CA SER A 84 -2.41 -8.17 0.12
C SER A 84 -1.88 -9.59 0.14
N PRO A 85 -2.60 -10.53 0.77
CA PRO A 85 -2.45 -11.94 0.41
C PRO A 85 -3.01 -12.17 -0.99
N VAL A 86 -2.51 -13.20 -1.67
CA VAL A 86 -3.05 -13.63 -2.97
C VAL A 86 -4.20 -14.61 -2.75
N HIS A 87 -5.38 -14.23 -3.17
CA HIS A 87 -6.57 -15.07 -3.17
C HIS A 87 -7.05 -15.28 -4.62
N PHE A 88 -7.01 -16.53 -5.11
CA PHE A 88 -7.45 -16.87 -6.49
C PHE A 88 -6.80 -15.99 -7.57
N ALA A 89 -5.49 -15.78 -7.48
CA ALA A 89 -4.72 -14.92 -8.38
C ALA A 89 -5.16 -13.44 -8.41
N ALA A 90 -5.81 -12.98 -7.35
CA ALA A 90 -6.24 -11.59 -7.15
C ALA A 90 -5.87 -11.13 -5.74
N THR A 91 -6.15 -9.88 -5.42
CA THR A 91 -6.06 -9.36 -4.06
C THR A 91 -7.12 -9.99 -3.16
N SER A 92 -6.99 -9.82 -1.85
CA SER A 92 -8.10 -10.12 -0.95
C SER A 92 -9.32 -9.25 -1.31
N GLY A 93 -10.52 -9.84 -1.34
CA GLY A 93 -11.75 -9.09 -1.64
C GLY A 93 -11.97 -7.89 -0.71
N MET A 94 -11.49 -7.98 0.52
CA MET A 94 -11.51 -6.86 1.48
C MET A 94 -10.64 -5.69 1.02
N LEU A 95 -9.42 -5.96 0.51
CA LEU A 95 -8.55 -4.91 0.00
C LEU A 95 -9.13 -4.29 -1.28
N SER A 96 -9.63 -5.09 -2.23
CA SER A 96 -10.27 -4.56 -3.45
C SER A 96 -11.44 -3.64 -3.10
N SER A 97 -12.33 -4.08 -2.21
CA SER A 97 -13.46 -3.27 -1.75
C SER A 97 -13.04 -1.97 -1.08
N PHE A 98 -11.98 -2.04 -0.28
CA PHE A 98 -11.38 -0.87 0.37
C PHE A 98 -10.80 0.10 -0.67
N MET A 99 -9.99 -0.40 -1.60
CA MET A 99 -9.33 0.43 -2.62
C MET A 99 -10.33 1.06 -3.58
N ASP A 100 -11.37 0.34 -4.01
CA ASP A 100 -12.42 0.88 -4.84
C ASP A 100 -13.07 2.12 -4.20
N ARG A 101 -13.38 2.05 -2.92
CA ARG A 101 -14.02 3.15 -2.21
C ARG A 101 -13.05 4.30 -1.90
N VAL A 102 -11.80 3.99 -1.60
CA VAL A 102 -10.75 5.01 -1.36
C VAL A 102 -10.47 5.80 -2.63
N PHE A 103 -10.29 5.12 -3.76
CA PHE A 103 -9.85 5.78 -4.99
C PHE A 103 -11.01 6.35 -5.82
N TYR A 104 -12.20 5.79 -5.76
CA TYR A 104 -13.33 6.23 -6.60
C TYR A 104 -13.62 7.74 -6.48
N GLY A 105 -13.83 8.23 -5.28
CA GLY A 105 -14.20 9.63 -5.06
C GLY A 105 -13.05 10.55 -4.66
N ARG A 106 -11.92 10.01 -4.23
CA ARG A 106 -10.85 10.77 -3.58
C ARG A 106 -9.46 10.59 -4.21
N ARG A 107 -9.37 9.98 -5.38
CA ARG A 107 -8.08 9.70 -6.04
C ARG A 107 -7.18 10.94 -6.22
N LYS A 108 -7.77 12.14 -6.37
CA LYS A 108 -7.00 13.39 -6.48
C LYS A 108 -6.14 13.69 -5.25
N LEU A 109 -6.51 13.18 -4.06
CA LEU A 109 -5.69 13.33 -2.85
C LEU A 109 -4.36 12.58 -2.93
N PHE A 110 -4.26 11.59 -3.82
CA PHE A 110 -3.09 10.75 -4.00
C PHE A 110 -2.14 11.24 -5.10
N SER A 111 -2.57 12.22 -5.89
CA SER A 111 -1.77 12.75 -7.00
C SER A 111 -0.39 13.20 -6.53
N ASN A 112 0.65 12.77 -7.26
CA ASN A 112 2.07 13.02 -6.97
C ASN A 112 2.58 12.43 -5.64
N LYS A 113 1.80 11.56 -4.98
CA LYS A 113 2.30 10.76 -3.85
C LYS A 113 2.80 9.41 -4.36
N LEU A 114 3.81 8.86 -3.71
CA LEU A 114 4.37 7.57 -4.12
C LEU A 114 3.43 6.42 -3.78
N GLY A 115 3.30 5.46 -4.68
CA GLY A 115 2.55 4.24 -4.47
C GLY A 115 3.40 2.99 -4.69
N SER A 116 3.14 1.92 -3.96
CA SER A 116 3.68 0.61 -4.25
C SER A 116 2.74 -0.50 -3.79
N ALA A 117 2.79 -1.62 -4.48
CA ALA A 117 2.06 -2.84 -4.16
C ALA A 117 2.99 -3.91 -3.63
N VAL A 118 2.50 -4.71 -2.68
CA VAL A 118 3.20 -5.89 -2.14
C VAL A 118 2.20 -7.02 -2.00
N VAL A 119 2.58 -8.21 -2.40
CA VAL A 119 1.72 -9.40 -2.26
C VAL A 119 2.44 -10.53 -1.55
N SER A 120 1.70 -11.27 -0.74
CA SER A 120 2.16 -12.51 -0.11
C SER A 120 1.42 -13.69 -0.71
N CYS A 121 2.14 -14.68 -1.16
CA CYS A 121 1.61 -15.81 -1.90
C CYS A 121 2.21 -17.12 -1.39
N ARG A 122 1.40 -18.18 -1.34
CA ARG A 122 1.92 -19.51 -1.07
C ARG A 122 2.74 -20.04 -2.26
N ARG A 123 2.23 -19.84 -3.50
CA ARG A 123 2.81 -20.41 -4.71
C ARG A 123 2.53 -19.59 -5.98
N GLY A 124 1.29 -19.54 -6.48
CA GLY A 124 0.94 -18.95 -7.77
C GLY A 124 0.01 -17.74 -7.65
N GLY A 125 -0.09 -16.96 -8.74
CA GLY A 125 -1.04 -15.84 -8.86
C GLY A 125 -0.54 -14.48 -8.34
N ALA A 126 0.70 -14.39 -7.89
CA ALA A 126 1.24 -13.15 -7.30
C ALA A 126 1.30 -11.99 -8.30
N THR A 127 1.75 -12.21 -9.53
CA THR A 127 1.85 -11.13 -10.53
C THR A 127 0.51 -10.55 -10.91
N ALA A 128 -0.53 -11.39 -11.05
CA ALA A 128 -1.88 -10.92 -11.36
C ALA A 128 -2.45 -10.03 -10.23
N ALA A 129 -2.28 -10.43 -8.98
CA ALA A 129 -2.68 -9.63 -7.83
C ALA A 129 -1.88 -8.32 -7.71
N LEU A 130 -0.58 -8.35 -8.02
CA LEU A 130 0.28 -7.17 -8.02
C LEU A 130 -0.18 -6.15 -9.08
N ASP A 131 -0.48 -6.62 -10.30
CA ASP A 131 -0.98 -5.79 -11.40
C ASP A 131 -2.33 -5.14 -11.07
N GLU A 132 -3.21 -5.86 -10.38
CA GLU A 132 -4.48 -5.34 -9.92
C GLU A 132 -4.30 -4.08 -9.05
N ILE A 133 -3.42 -4.15 -8.05
CA ILE A 133 -3.14 -3.01 -7.15
C ILE A 133 -2.50 -1.85 -7.91
N ASN A 134 -1.53 -2.11 -8.77
CA ASN A 134 -0.80 -1.07 -9.52
C ASN A 134 -1.70 -0.24 -10.43
N LYS A 135 -2.82 -0.78 -10.92
CA LYS A 135 -3.79 -0.04 -11.74
C LYS A 135 -4.41 1.15 -11.02
N TYR A 136 -4.65 1.04 -9.72
CA TYR A 136 -5.15 2.17 -8.92
C TYR A 136 -4.17 3.34 -8.87
N PHE A 137 -2.88 3.05 -8.79
CA PHE A 137 -1.83 4.08 -8.79
C PHE A 137 -1.71 4.77 -10.16
N GLY A 138 -1.68 3.97 -11.22
CA GLY A 138 -1.54 4.49 -12.59
C GLY A 138 -2.65 5.49 -12.95
N ILE A 139 -3.91 5.18 -12.65
CA ILE A 139 -5.04 6.09 -12.93
C ILE A 139 -5.09 7.29 -11.96
N SER A 140 -4.38 7.23 -10.84
CA SER A 140 -4.42 8.26 -9.78
C SER A 140 -3.25 9.25 -9.84
N ASN A 141 -2.47 9.25 -10.92
CA ASN A 141 -1.29 10.10 -11.08
C ASN A 141 -0.27 9.91 -9.93
N MET A 142 -0.06 8.66 -9.54
CA MET A 142 0.91 8.27 -8.52
C MET A 142 2.12 7.59 -9.17
N PRO A 143 3.35 8.11 -8.98
CA PRO A 143 4.53 7.35 -9.36
C PRO A 143 4.60 6.02 -8.62
N ILE A 144 4.81 4.92 -9.36
CA ILE A 144 4.88 3.57 -8.79
C ILE A 144 6.33 3.25 -8.44
N VAL A 145 6.57 2.91 -7.18
CA VAL A 145 7.89 2.53 -6.70
C VAL A 145 8.12 1.05 -6.92
N SER A 146 9.17 0.72 -7.66
CA SER A 146 9.64 -0.64 -7.88
C SER A 146 10.79 -1.01 -6.95
N SER A 147 11.14 -2.30 -6.95
CA SER A 147 12.33 -2.84 -6.30
C SER A 147 13.24 -3.52 -7.32
N GLN A 148 13.97 -4.53 -6.90
CA GLN A 148 14.84 -5.35 -7.76
C GLN A 148 14.10 -6.48 -8.48
N TYR A 149 12.88 -6.81 -8.05
CA TYR A 149 12.01 -7.84 -8.61
C TYR A 149 10.55 -7.43 -8.41
N TRP A 150 9.58 -8.22 -8.84
CA TRP A 150 8.17 -7.98 -8.47
C TRP A 150 8.01 -8.11 -6.96
N ASN A 151 7.29 -7.18 -6.36
CA ASN A 151 7.19 -7.04 -4.90
C ASN A 151 6.31 -8.15 -4.31
N MET A 152 6.88 -9.32 -4.13
CA MET A 152 6.20 -10.49 -3.59
C MET A 152 7.07 -11.24 -2.57
N VAL A 153 6.41 -11.91 -1.65
CA VAL A 153 7.02 -12.88 -0.74
C VAL A 153 6.23 -14.19 -0.78
N HIS A 154 6.91 -15.30 -0.50
CA HIS A 154 6.33 -16.64 -0.55
C HIS A 154 6.39 -17.32 0.82
N GLY A 155 5.30 -17.98 1.19
CA GLY A 155 5.17 -18.76 2.41
C GLY A 155 3.72 -18.98 2.83
N ASN A 156 3.47 -20.04 3.62
CA ASN A 156 2.16 -20.32 4.21
C ASN A 156 1.94 -19.59 5.54
N ASN A 157 3.01 -19.23 6.20
CA ASN A 157 3.03 -18.59 7.51
C ASN A 157 4.20 -17.59 7.58
N PRO A 158 4.24 -16.72 8.62
CA PRO A 158 5.32 -15.74 8.78
C PRO A 158 6.72 -16.33 8.83
N GLU A 159 6.90 -17.51 9.44
CA GLU A 159 8.18 -18.18 9.57
C GLU A 159 8.73 -18.63 8.21
N GLU A 160 7.86 -19.11 7.32
CA GLU A 160 8.24 -19.44 5.94
C GLU A 160 8.56 -18.18 5.12
N VAL A 161 7.80 -17.10 5.27
CA VAL A 161 8.10 -15.82 4.61
C VAL A 161 9.48 -15.30 5.01
N LEU A 162 9.86 -15.41 6.29
CA LEU A 162 11.18 -15.00 6.77
C LEU A 162 12.32 -15.82 6.13
N LYS A 163 12.04 -17.05 5.62
CA LYS A 163 13.00 -17.89 4.92
C LYS A 163 13.06 -17.63 3.42
N ASP A 164 12.13 -16.85 2.88
CA ASP A 164 12.17 -16.38 1.49
C ASP A 164 13.19 -15.25 1.37
N GLU A 165 14.46 -15.61 1.23
CA GLU A 165 15.58 -14.66 1.23
C GLU A 165 15.47 -13.65 0.10
N GLU A 166 15.06 -14.07 -1.10
CA GLU A 166 14.86 -13.19 -2.25
C GLU A 166 13.67 -12.25 -2.03
N GLY A 167 12.54 -12.75 -1.55
CA GLY A 167 11.37 -11.93 -1.24
C GLY A 167 11.67 -10.91 -0.13
N MET A 168 12.38 -11.32 0.92
CA MET A 168 12.77 -10.41 2.00
C MET A 168 13.78 -9.36 1.53
N GLN A 169 14.73 -9.72 0.64
CA GLN A 169 15.63 -8.74 0.04
C GLN A 169 14.87 -7.78 -0.89
N THR A 170 13.89 -8.26 -1.63
CA THR A 170 12.99 -7.44 -2.44
C THR A 170 12.24 -6.41 -1.58
N MET A 171 11.75 -6.80 -0.40
CA MET A 171 11.11 -5.89 0.55
C MET A 171 12.08 -4.81 1.08
N ARG A 172 13.31 -5.19 1.40
CA ARG A 172 14.35 -4.23 1.83
C ARG A 172 14.68 -3.23 0.73
N THR A 173 14.84 -3.70 -0.50
CA THR A 173 15.12 -2.85 -1.67
C THR A 173 13.95 -1.89 -1.92
N LEU A 174 12.70 -2.37 -1.83
CA LEU A 174 11.53 -1.50 -1.95
C LEU A 174 11.52 -0.38 -0.91
N GLY A 175 11.78 -0.70 0.35
CA GLY A 175 11.85 0.30 1.42
C GLY A 175 12.93 1.37 1.17
N ASN A 176 14.11 0.95 0.71
CA ASN A 176 15.19 1.85 0.37
C ASN A 176 14.87 2.72 -0.85
N ASN A 177 14.26 2.15 -1.90
CA ASN A 177 13.85 2.89 -3.09
C ASN A 177 12.77 3.92 -2.78
N MET A 178 11.77 3.55 -1.97
CA MET A 178 10.73 4.47 -1.51
C MET A 178 11.36 5.65 -0.74
N ALA A 179 12.26 5.37 0.18
CA ALA A 179 12.94 6.40 0.96
C ALA A 179 13.82 7.32 0.08
N TRP A 180 14.54 6.73 -0.88
CA TRP A 180 15.35 7.50 -1.83
C TRP A 180 14.51 8.44 -2.68
N LEU A 181 13.40 7.96 -3.24
CA LEU A 181 12.49 8.77 -4.04
C LEU A 181 11.83 9.89 -3.22
N LEU A 182 11.37 9.59 -2.00
CA LEU A 182 10.80 10.61 -1.11
C LEU A 182 11.81 11.72 -0.81
N LYS A 183 13.05 11.37 -0.50
CA LYS A 183 14.14 12.34 -0.27
C LYS A 183 14.47 13.14 -1.52
N SER A 184 14.50 12.51 -2.69
CA SER A 184 14.76 13.17 -3.97
C SER A 184 13.65 14.17 -4.32
N ILE A 185 12.38 13.79 -4.12
CA ILE A 185 11.23 14.69 -4.32
C ILE A 185 11.29 15.88 -3.36
N GLU A 186 11.61 15.63 -2.10
CA GLU A 186 11.74 16.71 -1.10
C GLU A 186 12.89 17.67 -1.44
N ALA A 187 14.03 17.13 -1.89
CA ALA A 187 15.15 17.96 -2.38
C ALA A 187 14.77 18.76 -3.61
N GLY A 188 14.07 18.16 -4.58
CA GLY A 188 13.56 18.84 -5.76
C GLY A 188 12.62 19.99 -5.42
N LYS A 189 11.68 19.78 -4.49
CA LYS A 189 10.79 20.85 -4.01
C LYS A 189 11.56 22.01 -3.38
N LYS A 190 12.59 21.73 -2.57
CA LYS A 190 13.46 22.75 -1.98
C LYS A 190 14.26 23.51 -3.03
N ALA A 191 14.61 22.89 -4.14
CA ALA A 191 15.26 23.50 -5.29
C ALA A 191 14.28 24.23 -6.24
N GLY A 192 12.99 24.30 -5.91
CA GLY A 192 11.98 25.01 -6.70
C GLY A 192 11.33 24.20 -7.82
N ILE A 193 11.56 22.89 -7.90
CA ILE A 193 10.85 21.99 -8.83
C ILE A 193 9.40 21.85 -8.35
N LYS A 194 8.46 22.16 -9.23
CA LYS A 194 7.01 22.10 -8.97
C LYS A 194 6.39 20.79 -9.48
#